data_ed2a4b438c8c81dc8a7b35c6fb63acbd
#
_entry.id   ed2a4b438c8c81dc8a7b35c6fb63acbd
#
_cell.length_a   1.000
_cell.length_b   1.000
_cell.length_c   1.000
_cell.angle_alpha   90.00
_cell.angle_beta   90.00
_cell.angle_gamma   90.00
#
_symmetry.space_group_name_H-M   'P 1'
#
loop_
_entity.id
_entity.type
_entity.pdbx_description
1 polymer ?
#
loop_
_entity_poly.entity_id
_entity_poly.type
_entity_poly.pdbx_seq_one_letter_code
_entity_poly.pdbx_strand_id
1 'polypeptide(L)'
;MSLSNPSQILLRNSELLIAKAPLFINLPEDGFIDAYLEIHKPDSINCFNTNFIDYQAITKKYCSSSNNKSVQTTFASTYQTKTCHDLAIIAFPKSKAELNFTLAMIAHCINEETKILLVGEKKCGIQSAAKLTQNILSCCQKVDAARHCLLFVGLFQPERLSDVFNLQDWFKTYHITVEGIQLTIASLPGVFSQQKLDVGTALLLSNLPNNMAGEILDFGCGAGVISCFIGKKFSETNLSLLDVSALALTSAQESLALNGLSGNVFPSNSLSDVNEHYQHVVSNPPFHQGVKTHYQASEDFLAGINKKLNKQGNITIVANSFLRYQPIMEAHIGNTRVITKDKGFTVYRAQLA
;
A
#
# COMPACT_ATOMS: atom_id res chain seq x y z
N MET A 1 -20.45 -1.81 -11.67
CA MET A 1 -19.19 -1.05 -11.90
C MET A 1 -18.68 -1.40 -13.29
N SER A 2 -17.98 -0.50 -13.97
CA SER A 2 -17.36 -0.82 -15.27
C SER A 2 -16.00 -1.46 -15.05
N LEU A 3 -15.71 -2.56 -15.73
CA LEU A 3 -14.40 -3.22 -15.73
C LEU A 3 -13.26 -2.23 -16.01
N SER A 4 -12.18 -2.32 -15.25
CA SER A 4 -10.96 -1.56 -15.50
C SER A 4 -10.30 -1.98 -16.81
N ASN A 5 -9.43 -1.14 -17.36
CA ASN A 5 -8.71 -1.49 -18.60
C ASN A 5 -7.86 -2.78 -18.46
N PRO A 6 -7.14 -3.03 -17.33
CA PRO A 6 -6.48 -4.31 -17.09
C PRO A 6 -7.46 -5.50 -17.10
N SER A 7 -8.62 -5.38 -16.46
CA SER A 7 -9.61 -6.46 -16.43
C SER A 7 -10.22 -6.75 -17.80
N GLN A 8 -10.43 -5.71 -18.62
CA GLN A 8 -10.93 -5.88 -19.98
C GLN A 8 -9.92 -6.60 -20.90
N ILE A 9 -8.61 -6.34 -20.77
CA ILE A 9 -7.60 -7.05 -21.57
C ILE A 9 -7.46 -8.51 -21.11
N LEU A 10 -7.62 -8.81 -19.83
CA LEU A 10 -7.67 -10.18 -19.32
C LEU A 10 -8.84 -10.95 -19.93
N LEU A 11 -10.07 -10.43 -19.83
CA LEU A 11 -11.27 -11.11 -20.35
C LEU A 11 -11.25 -11.27 -21.87
N ARG A 12 -10.59 -10.37 -22.59
CA ARG A 12 -10.39 -10.50 -24.04
C ARG A 12 -9.50 -11.69 -24.43
N ASN A 13 -8.66 -12.15 -23.51
CA ASN A 13 -7.77 -13.31 -23.65
C ASN A 13 -8.22 -14.45 -22.71
N SER A 14 -9.52 -14.74 -22.69
CA SER A 14 -10.13 -15.66 -21.73
C SER A 14 -9.56 -17.08 -21.81
N GLU A 15 -9.04 -17.51 -22.95
CA GLU A 15 -8.38 -18.80 -23.12
C GLU A 15 -7.12 -18.97 -22.26
N LEU A 16 -6.46 -17.88 -21.89
CA LEU A 16 -5.31 -17.89 -20.99
C LEU A 16 -5.72 -18.04 -19.53
N LEU A 17 -6.99 -17.76 -19.22
CA LEU A 17 -7.51 -17.70 -17.84
C LEU A 17 -8.04 -19.05 -17.33
N ILE A 18 -8.03 -20.11 -18.15
CA ILE A 18 -8.51 -21.43 -17.76
C ILE A 18 -7.62 -21.99 -16.63
N ALA A 19 -8.23 -22.23 -15.46
CA ALA A 19 -7.56 -22.74 -14.27
C ALA A 19 -8.57 -23.36 -13.29
N LYS A 20 -8.10 -24.29 -12.45
CA LYS A 20 -8.87 -24.92 -11.37
C LYS A 20 -8.75 -24.15 -10.05
N ALA A 21 -7.56 -23.69 -9.75
CA ALA A 21 -7.23 -22.99 -8.51
C ALA A 21 -6.41 -21.71 -8.78
N PRO A 22 -6.98 -20.68 -9.45
CA PRO A 22 -6.28 -19.44 -9.75
C PRO A 22 -5.98 -18.63 -8.49
N LEU A 23 -4.85 -17.92 -8.54
CA LEU A 23 -4.42 -16.92 -7.58
C LEU A 23 -4.44 -15.53 -8.23
N PHE A 24 -5.24 -14.61 -7.69
CA PHE A 24 -5.31 -13.22 -8.12
C PHE A 24 -4.55 -12.34 -7.13
N ILE A 25 -3.56 -11.60 -7.61
CA ILE A 25 -2.66 -10.79 -6.79
C ILE A 25 -2.85 -9.32 -7.13
N ASN A 26 -3.29 -8.55 -6.14
CA ASN A 26 -3.51 -7.10 -6.22
C ASN A 26 -4.46 -6.67 -7.36
N LEU A 27 -5.40 -7.55 -7.76
CA LEU A 27 -6.46 -7.15 -8.68
C LEU A 27 -7.53 -6.35 -7.92
N PRO A 28 -8.06 -5.26 -8.50
CA PRO A 28 -9.13 -4.49 -7.90
C PRO A 28 -10.48 -5.18 -8.01
N GLU A 29 -11.43 -4.81 -7.14
CA GLU A 29 -12.84 -5.21 -7.32
C GLU A 29 -13.51 -4.27 -8.33
N ASP A 30 -13.62 -4.74 -9.56
CA ASP A 30 -14.23 -4.00 -10.69
C ASP A 30 -15.21 -4.86 -11.51
N GLY A 31 -15.61 -6.03 -10.98
CA GLY A 31 -16.48 -7.00 -11.66
C GLY A 31 -15.73 -8.07 -12.44
N PHE A 32 -14.37 -8.07 -12.42
CA PHE A 32 -13.58 -9.11 -13.11
C PHE A 32 -13.84 -10.50 -12.52
N ILE A 33 -13.91 -10.63 -11.21
CA ILE A 33 -14.15 -11.91 -10.54
C ILE A 33 -15.51 -12.51 -10.94
N ASP A 34 -16.56 -11.69 -11.04
CA ASP A 34 -17.87 -12.16 -11.50
C ASP A 34 -17.79 -12.71 -12.92
N ALA A 35 -17.24 -11.92 -13.84
CA ALA A 35 -17.08 -12.35 -15.23
C ALA A 35 -16.21 -13.61 -15.36
N TYR A 36 -15.17 -13.72 -14.55
CA TYR A 36 -14.32 -14.89 -14.49
C TYR A 36 -15.09 -16.14 -14.03
N LEU A 37 -15.87 -16.03 -12.95
CA LEU A 37 -16.70 -17.13 -12.41
C LEU A 37 -17.78 -17.60 -13.41
N GLU A 38 -18.36 -16.68 -14.17
CA GLU A 38 -19.35 -17.02 -15.20
C GLU A 38 -18.74 -17.84 -16.34
N ILE A 39 -17.51 -17.51 -16.75
CA ILE A 39 -16.84 -18.12 -17.90
C ILE A 39 -16.13 -19.43 -17.52
N HIS A 40 -15.39 -19.49 -16.42
CA HIS A 40 -14.40 -20.54 -16.15
C HIS A 40 -14.78 -21.54 -15.06
N LYS A 41 -15.68 -21.20 -14.13
CA LYS A 41 -16.17 -22.07 -13.05
C LYS A 41 -15.06 -22.84 -12.30
N PRO A 42 -14.06 -22.15 -11.72
CA PRO A 42 -12.96 -22.81 -11.01
C PRO A 42 -13.44 -23.48 -9.72
N ASP A 43 -12.65 -24.41 -9.18
CA ASP A 43 -12.94 -25.05 -7.91
C ASP A 43 -12.85 -24.04 -6.74
N SER A 44 -11.86 -23.16 -6.80
CA SER A 44 -11.69 -22.06 -5.84
C SER A 44 -10.90 -20.91 -6.48
N ILE A 45 -11.14 -19.70 -6.00
CA ILE A 45 -10.34 -18.49 -6.33
C ILE A 45 -9.68 -18.00 -5.05
N ASN A 46 -8.38 -17.73 -5.10
CA ASN A 46 -7.67 -17.06 -4.01
C ASN A 46 -7.30 -15.64 -4.47
N CYS A 47 -7.74 -14.64 -3.70
CA CYS A 47 -7.44 -13.23 -3.91
C CYS A 47 -6.50 -12.75 -2.80
N PHE A 48 -5.27 -12.46 -3.16
CA PHE A 48 -4.27 -11.88 -2.27
C PHE A 48 -4.06 -10.40 -2.61
N ASN A 49 -4.27 -9.54 -1.64
CA ASN A 49 -4.12 -8.10 -1.80
C ASN A 49 -3.21 -7.53 -0.71
N THR A 50 -2.24 -6.74 -1.12
CA THR A 50 -1.44 -5.90 -0.22
C THR A 50 -2.09 -4.53 0.01
N ASN A 51 -3.16 -4.20 -0.71
CA ASN A 51 -3.98 -2.99 -0.57
C ASN A 51 -5.27 -3.31 0.17
N PHE A 52 -5.50 -2.62 1.29
CA PHE A 52 -6.65 -2.86 2.16
C PHE A 52 -8.00 -2.48 1.53
N ILE A 53 -8.01 -1.45 0.67
CA ILE A 53 -9.23 -0.99 -0.02
C ILE A 53 -9.74 -2.09 -0.95
N ASP A 54 -8.85 -2.65 -1.77
CA ASP A 54 -9.20 -3.72 -2.70
C ASP A 54 -9.60 -4.99 -1.96
N TYR A 55 -8.87 -5.34 -0.90
CA TYR A 55 -9.22 -6.46 -0.03
C TYR A 55 -10.60 -6.31 0.58
N GLN A 56 -10.92 -5.14 1.19
CA GLN A 56 -12.24 -4.88 1.78
C GLN A 56 -13.36 -4.99 0.74
N ALA A 57 -13.15 -4.43 -0.45
CA ALA A 57 -14.15 -4.45 -1.52
C ALA A 57 -14.46 -5.88 -1.97
N ILE A 58 -13.44 -6.71 -2.21
CA ILE A 58 -13.59 -8.12 -2.58
C ILE A 58 -14.23 -8.91 -1.43
N THR A 59 -13.74 -8.76 -0.21
CA THR A 59 -14.26 -9.48 0.97
C THR A 59 -15.71 -9.16 1.22
N LYS A 60 -16.10 -7.89 1.15
CA LYS A 60 -17.49 -7.46 1.32
C LYS A 60 -18.41 -8.09 0.29
N LYS A 61 -17.95 -8.21 -0.95
CA LYS A 61 -18.77 -8.73 -2.05
C LYS A 61 -18.89 -10.25 -2.05
N TYR A 62 -17.80 -10.96 -1.81
CA TYR A 62 -17.75 -12.41 -2.02
C TYR A 62 -17.75 -13.23 -0.73
N CYS A 63 -17.26 -12.69 0.39
CA CYS A 63 -17.13 -13.45 1.64
C CYS A 63 -18.22 -13.14 2.67
N SER A 64 -19.02 -12.08 2.49
CA SER A 64 -20.10 -11.69 3.42
C SER A 64 -21.39 -12.49 3.24
N SER A 65 -21.56 -13.23 2.13
CA SER A 65 -22.72 -14.10 1.88
C SER A 65 -22.32 -15.57 1.97
N SER A 66 -23.06 -16.34 2.73
CA SER A 66 -22.84 -17.79 2.95
C SER A 66 -22.87 -18.66 1.68
N ASN A 67 -23.22 -18.09 0.55
CA ASN A 67 -23.41 -18.78 -0.71
C ASN A 67 -22.17 -18.85 -1.63
N ASN A 68 -21.09 -18.16 -1.34
CA ASN A 68 -19.92 -18.11 -2.24
C ASN A 68 -18.63 -18.58 -1.54
N LYS A 69 -18.57 -19.88 -1.21
CA LYS A 69 -17.37 -20.49 -0.60
C LYS A 69 -16.17 -20.63 -1.55
N SER A 70 -16.35 -20.28 -2.83
CA SER A 70 -15.30 -20.45 -3.84
C SER A 70 -14.27 -19.33 -3.88
N VAL A 71 -14.55 -18.16 -3.30
CA VAL A 71 -13.61 -17.03 -3.26
C VAL A 71 -13.06 -16.86 -1.85
N GLN A 72 -11.73 -16.96 -1.73
CA GLN A 72 -10.99 -16.71 -0.50
C GLN A 72 -10.19 -15.42 -0.65
N THR A 73 -10.16 -14.59 0.39
CA THR A 73 -9.47 -13.31 0.39
C THR A 73 -8.42 -13.24 1.49
N THR A 74 -7.27 -12.67 1.18
CA THR A 74 -6.17 -12.47 2.14
C THR A 74 -5.62 -11.05 2.01
N PHE A 75 -5.49 -10.35 3.12
CA PHE A 75 -4.76 -9.09 3.24
C PHE A 75 -3.54 -9.30 4.13
N ALA A 76 -2.36 -9.22 3.57
CA ALA A 76 -1.09 -9.37 4.29
C ALA A 76 0.09 -8.83 3.46
N SER A 77 1.25 -8.68 4.08
CA SER A 77 2.50 -8.44 3.37
C SER A 77 3.06 -9.69 2.70
N THR A 78 2.70 -10.88 3.20
CA THR A 78 3.10 -12.18 2.65
C THR A 78 1.91 -13.10 2.48
N TYR A 79 1.95 -13.92 1.43
CA TYR A 79 0.94 -14.94 1.14
C TYR A 79 1.41 -16.32 1.59
N GLN A 80 0.57 -17.02 2.36
CA GLN A 80 0.83 -18.38 2.83
C GLN A 80 -0.37 -19.25 2.54
N THR A 81 -0.16 -20.39 1.90
CA THR A 81 -1.22 -21.37 1.58
C THR A 81 -0.63 -22.76 1.38
N LYS A 82 -1.49 -23.78 1.50
CA LYS A 82 -1.18 -25.17 1.11
C LYS A 82 -1.70 -25.50 -0.29
N THR A 83 -2.47 -24.60 -0.91
CA THR A 83 -3.01 -24.77 -2.25
C THR A 83 -1.89 -24.55 -3.26
N CYS A 84 -1.69 -25.48 -4.19
CA CYS A 84 -0.87 -25.27 -5.37
C CYS A 84 -1.74 -24.63 -6.45
N HIS A 85 -1.32 -23.49 -6.96
CA HIS A 85 -2.04 -22.71 -7.97
C HIS A 85 -1.56 -23.05 -9.37
N ASP A 86 -2.50 -23.24 -10.30
CA ASP A 86 -2.23 -23.53 -11.72
C ASP A 86 -2.21 -22.26 -12.60
N LEU A 87 -2.65 -21.15 -12.05
CA LEU A 87 -2.64 -19.82 -12.66
C LEU A 87 -2.39 -18.76 -11.59
N ALA A 88 -1.47 -17.84 -11.83
CA ALA A 88 -1.35 -16.61 -11.04
C ALA A 88 -1.51 -15.37 -11.94
N ILE A 89 -2.47 -14.49 -11.62
CA ILE A 89 -2.68 -13.22 -12.30
C ILE A 89 -2.20 -12.12 -11.38
N ILE A 90 -1.17 -11.39 -11.80
CA ILE A 90 -0.52 -10.35 -11.01
C ILE A 90 -0.79 -8.99 -11.64
N ALA A 91 -1.45 -8.09 -10.92
CA ALA A 91 -1.45 -6.68 -11.29
C ALA A 91 -0.03 -6.14 -11.21
N PHE A 92 0.47 -5.62 -12.33
CA PHE A 92 1.86 -5.19 -12.43
C PHE A 92 2.12 -4.00 -11.51
N PRO A 93 2.99 -4.14 -10.50
CA PRO A 93 3.23 -3.08 -9.53
C PRO A 93 4.02 -1.91 -10.13
N LYS A 94 3.89 -0.73 -9.56
CA LYS A 94 4.70 0.45 -9.93
C LYS A 94 6.18 0.27 -9.56
N SER A 95 6.46 -0.45 -8.50
CA SER A 95 7.81 -0.77 -8.05
C SER A 95 8.31 -2.06 -8.68
N LYS A 96 9.43 -2.00 -9.40
CA LYS A 96 10.07 -3.18 -10.00
C LYS A 96 10.54 -4.19 -8.95
N ALA A 97 11.01 -3.71 -7.80
CA ALA A 97 11.44 -4.56 -6.71
C ALA A 97 10.27 -5.32 -6.07
N GLU A 98 9.07 -4.74 -6.07
CA GLU A 98 7.85 -5.36 -5.58
C GLU A 98 7.42 -6.54 -6.48
N LEU A 99 7.64 -6.48 -7.80
CA LEU A 99 7.36 -7.61 -8.68
C LEU A 99 8.22 -8.83 -8.32
N ASN A 100 9.53 -8.64 -8.13
CA ASN A 100 10.44 -9.72 -7.75
C ASN A 100 10.10 -10.28 -6.37
N PHE A 101 9.76 -9.41 -5.41
CA PHE A 101 9.26 -9.80 -4.10
C PHE A 101 8.01 -10.69 -4.21
N THR A 102 7.02 -10.26 -5.01
CA THR A 102 5.77 -11.00 -5.20
C THR A 102 6.02 -12.38 -5.83
N LEU A 103 6.84 -12.46 -6.86
CA LEU A 103 7.17 -13.74 -7.52
C LEU A 103 7.92 -14.70 -6.59
N ALA A 104 8.90 -14.20 -5.83
CA ALA A 104 9.62 -15.00 -4.85
C ALA A 104 8.70 -15.49 -3.72
N MET A 105 7.82 -14.62 -3.26
CA MET A 105 6.86 -14.91 -2.18
C MET A 105 5.90 -16.06 -2.54
N ILE A 106 5.38 -16.09 -3.78
CA ILE A 106 4.41 -17.10 -4.20
C ILE A 106 5.07 -18.41 -4.68
N ALA A 107 6.38 -18.47 -4.79
CA ALA A 107 7.11 -19.63 -5.30
C ALA A 107 6.79 -20.95 -4.59
N HIS A 108 6.44 -20.90 -3.30
CA HIS A 108 6.08 -22.08 -2.50
C HIS A 108 4.71 -22.69 -2.87
N CYS A 109 3.87 -21.96 -3.59
CA CYS A 109 2.51 -22.40 -3.93
C CYS A 109 2.21 -22.43 -5.44
N ILE A 110 3.25 -22.40 -6.25
CA ILE A 110 3.22 -22.54 -7.73
C ILE A 110 4.29 -23.54 -8.18
N ASN A 111 4.18 -24.03 -9.41
CA ASN A 111 5.12 -24.98 -10.00
C ASN A 111 5.42 -24.63 -11.46
N GLU A 112 6.22 -25.45 -12.14
CA GLU A 112 6.66 -25.24 -13.52
C GLU A 112 5.52 -25.23 -14.56
N GLU A 113 4.36 -25.81 -14.22
CA GLU A 113 3.16 -25.80 -15.07
C GLU A 113 2.31 -24.55 -14.84
N THR A 114 2.57 -23.79 -13.77
CA THR A 114 1.80 -22.61 -13.43
C THR A 114 2.00 -21.49 -14.45
N LYS A 115 0.90 -21.05 -15.06
CA LYS A 115 0.90 -19.85 -15.90
C LYS A 115 0.94 -18.60 -15.03
N ILE A 116 1.86 -17.69 -15.33
CA ILE A 116 1.96 -16.38 -14.70
C ILE A 116 1.51 -15.32 -15.70
N LEU A 117 0.43 -14.62 -15.40
CA LEU A 117 -0.05 -13.48 -16.17
C LEU A 117 0.32 -12.18 -15.46
N LEU A 118 1.01 -11.29 -16.17
CA LEU A 118 1.32 -9.95 -15.69
C LEU A 118 0.47 -8.95 -16.50
N VAL A 119 -0.38 -8.19 -15.83
CA VAL A 119 -1.28 -7.24 -16.47
C VAL A 119 -1.13 -5.85 -15.84
N GLY A 120 -1.13 -4.80 -16.65
CA GLY A 120 -1.05 -3.44 -16.13
C GLY A 120 -0.99 -2.37 -17.20
N GLU A 121 -1.11 -1.12 -16.77
CA GLU A 121 -0.99 0.04 -17.64
C GLU A 121 0.48 0.32 -18.00
N LYS A 122 0.72 0.82 -19.23
CA LYS A 122 2.07 1.20 -19.69
C LYS A 122 2.77 2.18 -18.75
N LYS A 123 2.02 3.11 -18.13
CA LYS A 123 2.58 4.08 -17.16
C LYS A 123 3.18 3.44 -15.91
N CYS A 124 2.80 2.18 -15.57
CA CYS A 124 3.41 1.43 -14.48
C CYS A 124 4.75 0.76 -14.85
N GLY A 125 5.19 0.88 -16.11
CA GLY A 125 6.47 0.31 -16.56
C GLY A 125 6.40 -1.16 -16.96
N ILE A 126 5.22 -1.73 -17.19
CA ILE A 126 5.01 -3.13 -17.57
C ILE A 126 5.75 -3.54 -18.85
N GLN A 127 6.13 -2.59 -19.71
CA GLN A 127 6.95 -2.88 -20.89
C GLN A 127 8.27 -3.60 -20.56
N SER A 128 8.74 -3.44 -19.32
CA SER A 128 9.96 -4.12 -18.84
C SER A 128 9.71 -5.51 -18.24
N ALA A 129 8.48 -6.02 -18.25
CA ALA A 129 8.11 -7.29 -17.60
C ALA A 129 9.01 -8.45 -17.98
N ALA A 130 9.20 -8.73 -19.26
CA ALA A 130 10.05 -9.82 -19.73
C ALA A 130 11.50 -9.71 -19.22
N LYS A 131 12.08 -8.51 -19.22
CA LYS A 131 13.44 -8.27 -18.69
C LYS A 131 13.53 -8.46 -17.19
N LEU A 132 12.51 -8.00 -16.45
CA LEU A 132 12.49 -8.07 -14.99
C LEU A 132 12.30 -9.50 -14.47
N THR A 133 11.61 -10.34 -15.22
CA THR A 133 11.27 -11.71 -14.81
C THR A 133 12.13 -12.79 -15.45
N GLN A 134 13.12 -12.44 -16.26
CA GLN A 134 13.95 -13.38 -17.04
C GLN A 134 14.65 -14.45 -16.18
N ASN A 135 14.91 -14.17 -14.90
CA ASN A 135 15.55 -15.08 -13.95
C ASN A 135 14.54 -15.93 -13.15
N ILE A 136 13.24 -15.78 -13.38
CA ILE A 136 12.18 -16.45 -12.62
C ILE A 136 11.18 -17.13 -13.55
N LEU A 137 10.89 -16.49 -14.69
CA LEU A 137 9.96 -17.01 -15.69
C LEU A 137 10.67 -17.42 -16.96
N SER A 138 10.23 -18.52 -17.57
CA SER A 138 10.56 -18.84 -18.96
C SER A 138 9.56 -18.19 -19.90
N CYS A 139 10.01 -17.90 -21.12
CA CYS A 139 9.17 -17.47 -22.22
C CYS A 139 8.23 -16.29 -21.88
N CYS A 140 8.63 -15.40 -20.96
CA CYS A 140 7.82 -14.25 -20.64
C CYS A 140 7.67 -13.33 -21.86
N GLN A 141 6.50 -13.35 -22.49
CA GLN A 141 6.23 -12.64 -23.72
C GLN A 141 4.94 -11.84 -23.65
N LYS A 142 4.93 -10.73 -24.40
CA LYS A 142 3.71 -9.92 -24.56
C LYS A 142 2.72 -10.66 -25.47
N VAL A 143 1.52 -10.90 -24.95
CA VAL A 143 0.43 -11.57 -25.70
C VAL A 143 -0.60 -10.59 -26.21
N ASP A 144 -0.80 -9.46 -25.50
CA ASP A 144 -1.81 -8.49 -25.92
C ASP A 144 -1.45 -7.05 -25.50
N ALA A 145 -2.06 -6.09 -26.22
CA ALA A 145 -1.96 -4.65 -25.95
C ALA A 145 -3.25 -3.92 -26.32
N ALA A 146 -3.93 -3.34 -25.36
CA ALA A 146 -5.14 -2.55 -25.58
C ALA A 146 -5.32 -1.48 -24.50
N ARG A 147 -5.97 -0.37 -24.85
CA ARG A 147 -6.41 0.68 -23.91
C ARG A 147 -5.29 1.15 -22.94
N HIS A 148 -4.08 1.33 -23.48
CA HIS A 148 -2.86 1.65 -22.72
C HIS A 148 -2.39 0.57 -21.72
N CYS A 149 -2.99 -0.63 -21.74
CA CYS A 149 -2.57 -1.79 -20.97
C CYS A 149 -1.77 -2.79 -21.81
N LEU A 150 -0.97 -3.60 -21.15
CA LEU A 150 -0.28 -4.76 -21.71
C LEU A 150 -0.60 -6.00 -20.89
N LEU A 151 -0.58 -7.15 -21.57
CA LEU A 151 -0.68 -8.46 -20.96
C LEU A 151 0.56 -9.28 -21.38
N PHE A 152 1.24 -9.84 -20.39
CA PHE A 152 2.35 -10.78 -20.58
C PHE A 152 1.98 -12.13 -19.99
N VAL A 153 2.49 -13.20 -20.59
CA VAL A 153 2.40 -14.57 -20.08
C VAL A 153 3.81 -15.17 -19.97
N GLY A 154 4.05 -15.93 -18.93
CA GLY A 154 5.24 -16.74 -18.73
C GLY A 154 4.95 -17.98 -17.91
N LEU A 155 5.88 -18.95 -17.89
CA LEU A 155 5.82 -20.12 -17.03
C LEU A 155 6.82 -19.97 -15.90
N PHE A 156 6.45 -20.37 -14.71
CA PHE A 156 7.34 -20.33 -13.55
C PHE A 156 8.46 -21.36 -13.70
N GLN A 157 9.68 -21.01 -13.26
CA GLN A 157 10.84 -21.89 -13.27
C GLN A 157 11.46 -21.97 -11.88
N PRO A 158 11.05 -22.94 -11.06
CA PRO A 158 11.48 -23.06 -9.66
C PRO A 158 12.99 -23.22 -9.52
N GLU A 159 13.67 -23.87 -10.45
CA GLU A 159 15.12 -24.09 -10.46
C GLU A 159 15.94 -22.80 -10.60
N ARG A 160 15.29 -21.70 -10.98
CA ARG A 160 15.95 -20.39 -11.10
C ARG A 160 15.90 -19.57 -9.81
N LEU A 161 15.13 -20.02 -8.82
CA LEU A 161 15.15 -19.41 -7.49
C LEU A 161 16.18 -20.14 -6.63
N SER A 162 17.19 -19.41 -6.17
CA SER A 162 18.29 -19.97 -5.37
C SER A 162 17.89 -20.26 -3.93
N ASP A 163 16.93 -19.53 -3.40
CA ASP A 163 16.64 -19.52 -1.96
C ASP A 163 15.16 -19.64 -1.65
N VAL A 164 14.86 -20.24 -0.50
CA VAL A 164 13.51 -20.22 0.08
C VAL A 164 13.18 -18.80 0.49
N PHE A 165 11.97 -18.34 0.16
CA PHE A 165 11.52 -16.99 0.51
C PHE A 165 11.55 -16.79 2.04
N ASN A 166 12.29 -15.77 2.48
CA ASN A 166 12.30 -15.30 3.86
C ASN A 166 12.05 -13.78 3.86
N LEU A 167 11.00 -13.33 4.52
CA LEU A 167 10.60 -11.91 4.54
C LEU A 167 11.72 -10.98 5.01
N GLN A 168 12.52 -11.42 5.98
CA GLN A 168 13.58 -10.58 6.57
C GLN A 168 14.64 -10.17 5.54
N ASP A 169 14.91 -11.01 4.52
CA ASP A 169 15.91 -10.74 3.49
C ASP A 169 15.46 -9.64 2.50
N TRP A 170 14.17 -9.28 2.54
CA TRP A 170 13.59 -8.27 1.66
C TRP A 170 13.52 -6.87 2.27
N PHE A 171 13.76 -6.72 3.55
CA PHE A 171 13.88 -5.41 4.15
C PHE A 171 15.15 -4.69 3.68
N LYS A 172 14.98 -3.46 3.25
CA LYS A 172 16.08 -2.50 3.09
C LYS A 172 16.13 -1.62 4.31
N THR A 173 17.23 -1.71 5.05
CA THR A 173 17.45 -0.89 6.24
C THR A 173 18.33 0.30 5.91
N TYR A 174 17.98 1.48 6.42
CA TYR A 174 18.77 2.70 6.29
C TYR A 174 18.71 3.53 7.58
N HIS A 175 19.75 4.35 7.77
CA HIS A 175 19.87 5.21 8.92
C HIS A 175 19.65 6.66 8.55
N ILE A 176 18.90 7.38 9.38
CA ILE A 176 18.68 8.81 9.24
C ILE A 176 18.93 9.51 10.57
N THR A 177 19.31 10.79 10.50
CA THR A 177 19.42 11.65 11.67
C THR A 177 18.60 12.90 11.44
N VAL A 178 17.68 13.19 12.35
CA VAL A 178 16.83 14.38 12.33
C VAL A 178 16.91 15.04 13.69
N GLU A 179 17.29 16.32 13.74
CA GLU A 179 17.47 17.07 14.99
C GLU A 179 18.35 16.34 16.04
N GLY A 180 19.38 15.66 15.59
CA GLY A 180 20.28 14.89 16.45
C GLY A 180 19.73 13.50 16.87
N ILE A 181 18.51 13.17 16.55
CA ILE A 181 17.89 11.87 16.83
C ILE A 181 18.24 10.90 15.71
N GLN A 182 18.90 9.81 16.04
CA GLN A 182 19.22 8.73 15.10
C GLN A 182 18.07 7.73 15.04
N LEU A 183 17.67 7.36 13.83
CA LEU A 183 16.63 6.38 13.56
C LEU A 183 17.15 5.33 12.57
N THR A 184 16.75 4.09 12.80
CA THR A 184 16.93 2.96 11.88
C THR A 184 15.58 2.61 11.28
N ILE A 185 15.46 2.71 9.96
CA ILE A 185 14.21 2.48 9.24
C ILE A 185 14.35 1.25 8.35
N ALA A 186 13.40 0.34 8.43
CA ALA A 186 13.28 -0.83 7.57
C ALA A 186 12.12 -0.65 6.59
N SER A 187 12.32 -1.03 5.34
CA SER A 187 11.32 -0.84 4.30
C SER A 187 11.27 -2.02 3.34
N LEU A 188 10.10 -2.60 3.17
CA LEU A 188 9.82 -3.61 2.15
C LEU A 188 9.74 -2.99 0.75
N PRO A 189 9.90 -3.80 -0.32
CA PRO A 189 9.72 -3.35 -1.68
C PRO A 189 8.34 -2.72 -1.92
N GLY A 190 8.30 -1.57 -2.62
CA GLY A 190 7.04 -0.85 -2.93
C GLY A 190 6.65 0.21 -1.92
N VAL A 191 7.20 0.20 -0.71
CA VAL A 191 6.93 1.22 0.31
C VAL A 191 7.61 2.54 -0.03
N PHE A 192 6.94 3.65 0.26
CA PHE A 192 7.44 5.00 -0.03
C PHE A 192 8.76 5.29 0.70
N SER A 193 9.69 5.95 -0.01
CA SER A 193 10.97 6.43 0.55
C SER A 193 11.91 5.35 1.10
N GLN A 194 12.11 4.27 0.32
CA GLN A 194 12.84 3.05 0.71
C GLN A 194 14.31 3.22 1.12
N GLN A 195 14.96 4.35 0.85
CA GLN A 195 16.44 4.46 1.00
C GLN A 195 16.91 5.78 1.57
N LYS A 196 16.04 6.74 1.78
CA LYS A 196 16.37 8.07 2.28
C LYS A 196 15.16 8.77 2.88
N LEU A 197 15.39 9.71 3.75
CA LEU A 197 14.34 10.59 4.26
C LEU A 197 13.78 11.45 3.12
N ASP A 198 12.46 11.42 2.96
CA ASP A 198 11.75 12.32 2.04
C ASP A 198 11.87 13.79 2.49
N VAL A 199 11.98 14.70 1.52
CA VAL A 199 12.18 16.14 1.81
C VAL A 199 10.98 16.73 2.55
N GLY A 200 9.75 16.36 2.18
CA GLY A 200 8.55 16.80 2.87
C GLY A 200 8.47 16.26 4.29
N THR A 201 8.77 14.98 4.48
CA THR A 201 8.85 14.36 5.81
C THR A 201 9.93 15.03 6.68
N ALA A 202 11.13 15.31 6.14
CA ALA A 202 12.17 16.03 6.87
C ALA A 202 11.68 17.40 7.36
N LEU A 203 11.03 18.16 6.47
CA LEU A 203 10.47 19.47 6.80
C LEU A 203 9.39 19.37 7.88
N LEU A 204 8.51 18.36 7.80
CA LEU A 204 7.47 18.10 8.79
C LEU A 204 8.08 17.83 10.18
N LEU A 205 9.05 16.91 10.26
CA LEU A 205 9.67 16.50 11.52
C LEU A 205 10.35 17.66 12.24
N SER A 206 11.06 18.53 11.49
CA SER A 206 11.73 19.72 12.05
C SER A 206 10.76 20.84 12.47
N ASN A 207 9.47 20.68 12.21
CA ASN A 207 8.43 21.67 12.51
C ASN A 207 7.26 21.11 13.31
N LEU A 208 7.44 19.95 13.96
CA LEU A 208 6.46 19.43 14.91
C LEU A 208 6.33 20.34 16.14
N PRO A 209 5.24 20.25 16.91
CA PRO A 209 5.15 20.94 18.20
C PRO A 209 6.35 20.62 19.10
N ASN A 210 6.80 21.60 19.89
CA ASN A 210 7.93 21.41 20.81
C ASN A 210 7.61 20.42 21.95
N ASN A 211 6.34 20.20 22.21
CA ASN A 211 5.86 19.24 23.20
C ASN A 211 4.69 18.46 22.65
N MET A 212 4.79 17.14 22.69
CA MET A 212 3.72 16.22 22.27
C MET A 212 3.57 15.12 23.32
N ALA A 213 2.34 14.83 23.71
CA ALA A 213 1.99 13.78 24.66
C ALA A 213 0.61 13.20 24.34
N GLY A 214 0.31 12.04 24.92
CA GLY A 214 -0.97 11.34 24.73
C GLY A 214 -1.07 10.59 23.42
N GLU A 215 -2.29 10.45 22.91
CA GLU A 215 -2.59 9.64 21.73
C GLU A 215 -2.16 10.35 20.44
N ILE A 216 -1.30 9.71 19.67
CA ILE A 216 -0.75 10.22 18.40
C ILE A 216 -1.22 9.30 17.26
N LEU A 217 -1.72 9.89 16.18
CA LEU A 217 -1.99 9.17 14.94
C LEU A 217 -1.03 9.60 13.84
N ASP A 218 -0.28 8.65 13.29
CA ASP A 218 0.47 8.77 12.06
C ASP A 218 -0.39 8.26 10.90
N PHE A 219 -0.97 9.16 10.15
CA PHE A 219 -1.88 8.84 9.04
C PHE A 219 -1.11 8.68 7.73
N GLY A 220 -1.19 7.47 7.15
CA GLY A 220 -0.39 7.10 5.97
C GLY A 220 1.08 6.91 6.36
N CYS A 221 1.31 6.06 7.34
CA CYS A 221 2.60 5.96 8.06
C CYS A 221 3.77 5.48 7.19
N GLY A 222 3.50 4.80 6.04
CA GLY A 222 4.56 4.22 5.22
C GLY A 222 5.47 3.30 6.03
N ALA A 223 6.78 3.57 6.03
CA ALA A 223 7.75 2.81 6.83
C ALA A 223 7.84 3.26 8.31
N GLY A 224 6.94 4.11 8.79
CA GLY A 224 6.87 4.52 10.19
C GLY A 224 7.89 5.59 10.62
N VAL A 225 8.47 6.34 9.69
CA VAL A 225 9.50 7.35 9.97
C VAL A 225 9.01 8.41 10.95
N ILE A 226 7.80 8.94 10.75
CA ILE A 226 7.21 9.98 11.59
C ILE A 226 7.02 9.45 13.00
N SER A 227 6.40 8.28 13.13
CA SER A 227 6.16 7.65 14.42
C SER A 227 7.46 7.29 15.16
N CYS A 228 8.48 6.78 14.46
CA CYS A 228 9.78 6.50 15.06
C CYS A 228 10.43 7.78 15.63
N PHE A 229 10.36 8.89 14.88
CA PHE A 229 10.89 10.17 15.36
C PHE A 229 10.12 10.69 16.59
N ILE A 230 8.79 10.66 16.54
CA ILE A 230 7.93 11.14 17.63
C ILE A 230 8.20 10.29 18.89
N GLY A 231 8.18 8.97 18.79
CA GLY A 231 8.41 8.08 19.94
C GLY A 231 9.81 8.18 20.54
N LYS A 232 10.84 8.53 19.74
CA LYS A 232 12.19 8.81 20.25
C LYS A 232 12.32 10.17 20.90
N LYS A 233 11.58 11.16 20.40
CA LYS A 233 11.66 12.55 20.89
C LYS A 233 10.81 12.81 22.12
N PHE A 234 9.64 12.14 22.21
CA PHE A 234 8.61 12.41 23.19
C PHE A 234 8.21 11.13 23.91
N SER A 235 8.65 10.95 25.16
CA SER A 235 8.47 9.72 25.94
C SER A 235 7.01 9.46 26.39
N GLU A 236 6.17 10.49 26.41
CA GLU A 236 4.78 10.41 26.90
C GLU A 236 3.76 10.25 25.77
N THR A 237 4.14 9.60 24.66
CA THR A 237 3.29 9.42 23.50
C THR A 237 2.87 7.96 23.31
N ASN A 238 1.61 7.74 23.00
CA ASN A 238 1.04 6.47 22.54
C ASN A 238 0.86 6.51 21.03
N LEU A 239 1.58 5.68 20.31
CA LEU A 239 1.65 5.72 18.85
C LEU A 239 0.61 4.81 18.22
N SER A 240 -0.21 5.37 17.33
CA SER A 240 -1.07 4.66 16.39
C SER A 240 -0.65 5.00 14.97
N LEU A 241 -0.47 3.97 14.15
CA LEU A 241 0.01 4.09 12.79
C LEU A 241 -0.99 3.42 11.86
N LEU A 242 -1.44 4.10 10.84
CA LEU A 242 -2.31 3.50 9.84
C LEU A 242 -1.79 3.70 8.42
N ASP A 243 -2.05 2.69 7.60
CA ASP A 243 -1.81 2.74 6.15
C ASP A 243 -2.79 1.80 5.43
N VAL A 244 -2.98 1.98 4.13
CA VAL A 244 -3.73 1.05 3.28
C VAL A 244 -2.88 -0.13 2.81
N SER A 245 -1.56 -0.02 2.89
CA SER A 245 -0.59 -1.00 2.37
C SER A 245 -0.10 -1.94 3.48
N ALA A 246 -0.33 -3.23 3.31
CA ALA A 246 0.23 -4.26 4.20
C ALA A 246 1.76 -4.22 4.26
N LEU A 247 2.42 -3.90 3.13
CA LEU A 247 3.88 -3.74 3.07
C LEU A 247 4.37 -2.55 3.92
N ALA A 248 3.61 -1.46 3.89
CA ALA A 248 3.88 -0.28 4.73
C ALA A 248 3.71 -0.60 6.22
N LEU A 249 2.58 -1.22 6.60
CA LEU A 249 2.31 -1.61 8.00
C LEU A 249 3.39 -2.53 8.56
N THR A 250 3.79 -3.56 7.80
CA THR A 250 4.87 -4.47 8.19
C THR A 250 6.22 -3.74 8.32
N SER A 251 6.50 -2.80 7.41
CA SER A 251 7.70 -1.97 7.46
C SER A 251 7.71 -1.04 8.68
N ALA A 252 6.56 -0.45 9.00
CA ALA A 252 6.41 0.40 10.18
C ALA A 252 6.60 -0.38 11.50
N GLN A 253 6.05 -1.60 11.59
CA GLN A 253 6.27 -2.49 12.75
C GLN A 253 7.75 -2.81 12.94
N GLU A 254 8.44 -3.19 11.86
CA GLU A 254 9.88 -3.48 11.91
C GLU A 254 10.70 -2.23 12.29
N SER A 255 10.38 -1.06 11.72
CA SER A 255 11.02 0.20 12.05
C SER A 255 10.84 0.58 13.52
N LEU A 256 9.64 0.43 14.08
CA LEU A 256 9.39 0.66 15.50
C LEU A 256 10.25 -0.27 16.35
N ALA A 257 10.27 -1.57 16.04
CA ALA A 257 11.06 -2.58 16.78
C ALA A 257 12.56 -2.27 16.75
N LEU A 258 13.13 -1.91 15.58
CA LEU A 258 14.53 -1.53 15.43
C LEU A 258 14.92 -0.27 16.23
N ASN A 259 13.95 0.57 16.55
CA ASN A 259 14.17 1.75 17.40
C ASN A 259 13.78 1.53 18.87
N GLY A 260 13.44 0.30 19.28
CA GLY A 260 13.01 -0.01 20.64
C GLY A 260 11.69 0.67 21.03
N LEU A 261 10.80 0.86 20.06
CA LEU A 261 9.49 1.47 20.20
C LEU A 261 8.37 0.46 19.96
N SER A 262 7.20 0.78 20.44
CA SER A 262 5.96 0.04 20.14
C SER A 262 4.85 1.00 19.77
N GLY A 263 3.84 0.49 19.05
CA GLY A 263 2.67 1.26 18.62
C GLY A 263 1.58 0.35 18.10
N ASN A 264 0.37 0.85 18.02
CA ASN A 264 -0.77 0.18 17.40
C ASN A 264 -0.72 0.40 15.88
N VAL A 265 -0.33 -0.62 15.12
CA VAL A 265 -0.20 -0.54 13.65
C VAL A 265 -1.36 -1.32 13.01
N PHE A 266 -2.20 -0.63 12.25
CA PHE A 266 -3.42 -1.22 11.69
C PHE A 266 -3.76 -0.70 10.29
N PRO A 267 -4.44 -1.51 9.45
CA PRO A 267 -4.93 -1.07 8.16
C PRO A 267 -6.18 -0.18 8.31
N SER A 268 -6.31 0.82 7.45
CA SER A 268 -7.54 1.61 7.35
C SER A 268 -7.72 2.21 5.96
N ASN A 269 -8.94 2.18 5.46
CA ASN A 269 -9.33 2.96 4.29
C ASN A 269 -9.67 4.39 4.77
N SER A 270 -8.69 5.29 4.69
CA SER A 270 -8.79 6.62 5.31
C SER A 270 -9.09 6.49 6.82
N LEU A 271 -10.20 7.03 7.30
CA LEU A 271 -10.61 7.04 8.70
C LEU A 271 -11.66 5.97 9.05
N SER A 272 -12.00 5.06 8.13
CA SER A 272 -13.11 4.11 8.31
C SER A 272 -12.92 3.14 9.49
N ASP A 273 -11.68 2.76 9.75
CA ASP A 273 -11.33 1.78 10.79
C ASP A 273 -10.68 2.44 12.01
N VAL A 274 -10.70 3.78 12.07
CA VAL A 274 -10.21 4.57 13.21
C VAL A 274 -11.33 4.70 14.24
N ASN A 275 -11.17 4.07 15.39
CA ASN A 275 -12.17 4.10 16.49
C ASN A 275 -11.78 5.06 17.62
N GLU A 276 -10.49 5.30 17.79
CA GLU A 276 -9.93 6.13 18.85
C GLU A 276 -10.00 7.62 18.51
N HIS A 277 -9.73 8.46 19.54
CA HIS A 277 -9.54 9.89 19.41
C HIS A 277 -8.08 10.25 19.77
N TYR A 278 -7.55 11.26 19.09
CA TYR A 278 -6.11 11.58 19.16
C TYR A 278 -5.88 13.01 19.63
N GLN A 279 -4.83 13.18 20.42
CA GLN A 279 -4.33 14.50 20.82
C GLN A 279 -3.58 15.16 19.68
N HIS A 280 -2.84 14.36 18.92
CA HIS A 280 -2.09 14.83 17.75
C HIS A 280 -2.29 13.88 16.58
N VAL A 281 -2.55 14.45 15.42
CA VAL A 281 -2.54 13.75 14.15
C VAL A 281 -1.41 14.30 13.31
N VAL A 282 -0.55 13.43 12.78
CA VAL A 282 0.58 13.84 11.95
C VAL A 282 0.50 13.08 10.62
N SER A 283 0.79 13.73 9.49
CA SER A 283 0.75 13.07 8.21
C SER A 283 1.62 13.74 7.16
N ASN A 284 2.25 12.92 6.34
CA ASN A 284 2.70 13.28 5.00
C ASN A 284 1.82 12.51 4.00
N PRO A 285 0.60 12.97 3.73
CA PRO A 285 -0.36 12.22 2.94
C PRO A 285 0.13 12.02 1.50
N PRO A 286 -0.29 10.93 0.81
CA PRO A 286 0.19 10.62 -0.53
C PRO A 286 -0.24 11.68 -1.54
N PHE A 287 0.75 12.37 -2.15
CA PHE A 287 0.55 13.39 -3.19
C PHE A 287 1.05 12.84 -4.53
N HIS A 288 0.21 12.16 -5.30
CA HIS A 288 0.59 11.78 -6.65
C HIS A 288 -0.01 12.76 -7.65
N GLN A 289 0.86 13.50 -8.36
CA GLN A 289 0.46 14.34 -9.49
C GLN A 289 -0.30 13.49 -10.52
N GLY A 290 -1.49 13.93 -10.89
CA GLY A 290 -2.20 13.44 -12.07
C GLY A 290 -3.32 12.41 -11.85
N VAL A 291 -3.70 12.07 -10.62
CA VAL A 291 -4.86 11.20 -10.36
C VAL A 291 -5.84 11.91 -9.44
N LYS A 292 -7.01 12.29 -9.96
CA LYS A 292 -8.09 12.98 -9.20
C LYS A 292 -8.48 12.23 -7.91
N THR A 293 -8.38 10.92 -7.91
CA THR A 293 -8.72 10.06 -6.77
C THR A 293 -7.84 10.27 -5.53
N HIS A 294 -6.55 10.61 -5.70
CA HIS A 294 -5.67 10.85 -4.55
C HIS A 294 -5.90 12.20 -3.88
N TYR A 295 -6.28 13.22 -4.64
CA TYR A 295 -6.69 14.51 -4.07
C TYR A 295 -7.95 14.35 -3.22
N GLN A 296 -8.96 13.64 -3.73
CA GLN A 296 -10.21 13.40 -3.03
C GLN A 296 -9.97 12.67 -1.71
N ALA A 297 -9.12 11.62 -1.69
CA ALA A 297 -8.81 10.90 -0.46
C ALA A 297 -8.15 11.77 0.62
N SER A 298 -7.25 12.69 0.22
CA SER A 298 -6.63 13.63 1.16
C SER A 298 -7.60 14.71 1.63
N GLU A 299 -8.49 15.17 0.77
CA GLU A 299 -9.55 16.12 1.13
C GLU A 299 -10.57 15.48 2.05
N ASP A 300 -11.00 14.24 1.78
CA ASP A 300 -11.93 13.48 2.63
C ASP A 300 -11.32 13.21 4.01
N PHE A 301 -10.01 12.90 4.07
CA PHE A 301 -9.28 12.79 5.32
C PHE A 301 -9.33 14.10 6.11
N LEU A 302 -8.96 15.23 5.50
CA LEU A 302 -8.95 16.53 6.16
C LEU A 302 -10.35 16.98 6.59
N ALA A 303 -11.38 16.66 5.80
CA ALA A 303 -12.76 16.96 6.13
C ALA A 303 -13.32 16.11 7.27
N GLY A 304 -12.79 14.90 7.46
CA GLY A 304 -13.29 13.93 8.45
C GLY A 304 -12.51 13.87 9.75
N ILE A 305 -11.25 14.34 9.77
CA ILE A 305 -10.34 14.14 10.90
C ILE A 305 -10.78 14.85 12.20
N ASN A 306 -11.56 15.93 12.10
CA ASN A 306 -12.10 16.62 13.25
C ASN A 306 -12.90 15.72 14.20
N LYS A 307 -13.55 14.66 13.65
CA LYS A 307 -14.31 13.67 14.42
C LYS A 307 -13.41 12.68 15.19
N LYS A 308 -12.12 12.71 14.94
CA LYS A 308 -11.11 11.82 15.54
C LYS A 308 -10.08 12.60 16.37
N LEU A 309 -10.21 13.91 16.47
CA LEU A 309 -9.41 14.73 17.36
C LEU A 309 -10.08 14.86 18.73
N ASN A 310 -9.28 14.78 19.79
CA ASN A 310 -9.68 15.18 21.12
C ASN A 310 -9.96 16.68 21.16
N LYS A 311 -10.69 17.14 22.17
CA LYS A 311 -10.86 18.58 22.41
C LYS A 311 -9.50 19.25 22.53
N GLN A 312 -9.28 20.34 21.82
CA GLN A 312 -7.99 21.02 21.65
C GLN A 312 -6.89 20.16 21.01
N GLY A 313 -7.24 19.00 20.45
CA GLY A 313 -6.33 18.20 19.65
C GLY A 313 -5.89 18.95 18.39
N ASN A 314 -4.75 18.59 17.86
CA ASN A 314 -4.22 19.26 16.67
C ASN A 314 -3.80 18.27 15.58
N ILE A 315 -3.77 18.79 14.35
CA ILE A 315 -3.23 18.10 13.19
C ILE A 315 -2.06 18.90 12.62
N THR A 316 -0.96 18.24 12.32
CA THR A 316 0.18 18.81 11.60
C THR A 316 0.45 17.99 10.35
N ILE A 317 0.39 18.61 9.18
CA ILE A 317 0.61 17.94 7.88
C ILE A 317 1.65 18.68 7.05
N VAL A 318 2.35 17.94 6.21
CA VAL A 318 3.15 18.51 5.13
C VAL A 318 2.48 18.24 3.79
N ALA A 319 2.53 19.18 2.88
CA ALA A 319 1.97 19.07 1.54
C ALA A 319 2.80 19.83 0.51
N ASN A 320 2.73 19.43 -0.75
CA ASN A 320 3.24 20.25 -1.85
C ASN A 320 2.57 21.62 -1.84
N SER A 321 3.34 22.71 -1.96
CA SER A 321 2.88 24.09 -1.80
C SER A 321 1.81 24.53 -2.81
N PHE A 322 1.64 23.79 -3.93
CA PHE A 322 0.56 24.06 -4.88
C PHE A 322 -0.80 23.52 -4.42
N LEU A 323 -0.82 22.63 -3.39
CA LEU A 323 -2.04 22.09 -2.79
C LEU A 323 -2.62 23.08 -1.77
N ARG A 324 -3.87 23.48 -1.98
CA ARG A 324 -4.52 24.48 -1.13
C ARG A 324 -5.30 23.80 0.01
N TYR A 325 -4.58 23.17 0.96
CA TYR A 325 -5.23 22.49 2.09
C TYR A 325 -5.67 23.43 3.21
N GLN A 326 -5.09 24.64 3.32
CA GLN A 326 -5.46 25.58 4.36
C GLN A 326 -6.98 25.88 4.43
N PRO A 327 -7.67 26.20 3.31
CA PRO A 327 -9.13 26.46 3.37
C PRO A 327 -9.95 25.24 3.82
N ILE A 328 -9.53 24.02 3.46
CA ILE A 328 -10.21 22.79 3.86
C ILE A 328 -10.03 22.56 5.37
N MET A 329 -8.81 22.73 5.87
CA MET A 329 -8.49 22.60 7.30
C MET A 329 -9.22 23.67 8.13
N GLU A 330 -9.28 24.92 7.66
CA GLU A 330 -10.03 26.00 8.31
C GLU A 330 -11.54 25.71 8.39
N ALA A 331 -12.11 25.18 7.31
CA ALA A 331 -13.54 24.87 7.25
C ALA A 331 -13.94 23.70 8.16
N HIS A 332 -13.08 22.71 8.34
CA HIS A 332 -13.46 21.47 9.02
C HIS A 332 -12.81 21.26 10.39
N ILE A 333 -11.68 21.89 10.68
CA ILE A 333 -10.94 21.67 11.93
C ILE A 333 -10.93 22.94 12.78
N GLY A 334 -10.54 24.05 12.19
CA GLY A 334 -10.46 25.33 12.86
C GLY A 334 -9.27 26.18 12.46
N ASN A 335 -8.79 27.04 13.33
CA ASN A 335 -7.71 27.97 13.04
C ASN A 335 -6.46 27.27 12.50
N THR A 336 -6.21 27.44 11.22
CA THR A 336 -5.11 26.80 10.49
C THR A 336 -3.99 27.80 10.24
N ARG A 337 -2.76 27.40 10.60
CA ARG A 337 -1.55 28.21 10.41
C ARG A 337 -0.60 27.53 9.45
N VAL A 338 0.02 28.31 8.57
CA VAL A 338 1.22 27.90 7.85
C VAL A 338 2.40 28.02 8.81
N ILE A 339 3.02 26.90 9.14
CA ILE A 339 4.16 26.85 10.06
C ILE A 339 5.44 27.22 9.32
N THR A 340 5.63 26.65 8.13
CA THR A 340 6.80 26.94 7.27
C THR A 340 6.52 26.58 5.81
N LYS A 341 7.31 27.17 4.91
CA LYS A 341 7.38 26.81 3.49
C LYS A 341 8.83 26.67 3.08
N ASP A 342 9.20 25.52 2.55
CA ASP A 342 10.55 25.26 2.03
C ASP A 342 10.53 24.21 0.93
N LYS A 343 11.43 24.35 -0.05
CA LYS A 343 11.68 23.36 -1.13
C LYS A 343 10.41 22.82 -1.83
N GLY A 344 9.41 23.70 -2.00
CA GLY A 344 8.15 23.32 -2.66
C GLY A 344 7.13 22.61 -1.76
N PHE A 345 7.40 22.52 -0.46
CA PHE A 345 6.50 21.97 0.55
C PHE A 345 6.02 23.05 1.54
N THR A 346 4.85 22.81 2.10
CA THR A 346 4.25 23.66 3.15
C THR A 346 3.83 22.77 4.32
N VAL A 347 4.22 23.16 5.53
CA VAL A 347 3.72 22.53 6.76
C VAL A 347 2.55 23.37 7.30
N TYR A 348 1.42 22.72 7.44
CA TYR A 348 0.20 23.29 8.03
C TYR A 348 -0.03 22.70 9.42
N ARG A 349 -0.58 23.52 10.33
CA ARG A 349 -1.10 23.06 11.61
C ARG A 349 -2.46 23.68 11.89
N ALA A 350 -3.42 22.85 12.28
CA ALA A 350 -4.74 23.30 12.76
C ALA A 350 -5.02 22.70 14.14
N GLN A 351 -5.80 23.40 14.93
CA GLN A 351 -6.25 22.95 16.25
C GLN A 351 -7.77 22.93 16.28
N LEU A 352 -8.32 21.84 16.80
CA LEU A 352 -9.76 21.71 17.05
C LEU A 352 -10.16 22.64 18.21
N ALA A 353 -11.21 23.41 18.01
CA ALA A 353 -11.73 24.37 18.98
C ALA A 353 -12.22 23.72 20.28
#